data_57b734003df82dc1e423fe9b60cfdaee
#
_entry.id   57b734003df82dc1e423fe9b60cfdaee
#
_cell.length_a   1.000
_cell.length_b   1.000
_cell.length_c   1.000
_cell.angle_alpha   90.00
_cell.angle_beta   90.00
_cell.angle_gamma   90.00
#
_symmetry.space_group_name_H-M   'P 1'
#
loop_
_entity.id
_entity.type
_entity.pdbx_description
1 polymer ?
#
loop_
_entity_poly.entity_id
_entity_poly.type
_entity_poly.pdbx_seq_one_letter_code
_entity_poly.pdbx_strand_id
1 'polypeptide(L)'
;MRTKSPWIRGLSYHMKIYDISRDLLKALPYPGDEPPRLRAVHKMKDGESYNLSRLETSMHAGTHVDAPLHFIANGKDIASMPLTHFVGDCVVLTVPKTPLDAMYFMKRPFAPRILLHGEGQLTESAIGYLYNQGCVLIGTNKQSIGSYSDELSVHVALLGYGVAVLENLELRNVPDGRYTLYAAPLKISGAEGAPCRAILVSDEEES
;
A
#
# COMPACT_ATOMS: atom_id res chain seq x y z
N MET A 1 -10.28 -21.43 43.74
CA MET A 1 -10.72 -22.21 42.56
C MET A 1 -10.97 -21.25 41.41
N ARG A 2 -10.13 -21.21 40.38
CA ARG A 2 -10.34 -20.39 39.15
C ARG A 2 -11.10 -21.27 38.15
N THR A 3 -12.34 -20.93 37.87
CA THR A 3 -13.16 -21.60 36.84
C THR A 3 -12.57 -21.27 35.47
N LYS A 4 -12.04 -22.28 34.79
CA LYS A 4 -11.62 -22.20 33.39
C LYS A 4 -12.85 -22.05 32.51
N SER A 5 -12.90 -20.97 31.73
CA SER A 5 -13.93 -20.74 30.71
C SER A 5 -13.92 -21.88 29.67
N PRO A 6 -15.08 -22.48 29.32
CA PRO A 6 -15.14 -23.67 28.43
C PRO A 6 -15.09 -23.35 26.93
N TRP A 7 -14.84 -22.10 26.53
CA TRP A 7 -15.04 -21.67 25.16
C TRP A 7 -13.77 -21.50 24.30
N ILE A 8 -12.59 -21.95 24.78
CA ILE A 8 -11.37 -21.97 23.99
C ILE A 8 -10.88 -23.41 23.86
N ARG A 9 -11.49 -24.19 22.98
CA ARG A 9 -10.86 -25.38 22.42
C ARG A 9 -10.23 -25.05 21.08
N GLY A 10 -8.94 -24.82 21.08
CA GLY A 10 -7.92 -25.34 20.21
C GLY A 10 -8.17 -25.32 18.70
N LEU A 11 -8.16 -24.13 18.12
CA LEU A 11 -7.48 -23.93 16.84
C LEU A 11 -6.44 -22.83 17.14
N SER A 12 -5.16 -23.19 17.25
CA SER A 12 -4.08 -22.22 17.22
C SER A 12 -3.99 -21.68 15.79
N TYR A 13 -4.83 -20.69 15.49
CA TYR A 13 -4.61 -19.89 14.28
C TYR A 13 -3.29 -19.15 14.46
N HIS A 14 -2.24 -19.65 13.88
CA HIS A 14 -0.99 -18.93 13.75
C HIS A 14 -1.15 -17.91 12.63
N MET A 15 -1.71 -16.77 13.00
CA MET A 15 -1.79 -15.60 12.13
C MET A 15 -0.39 -15.03 11.96
N LYS A 16 0.13 -15.06 10.74
CA LYS A 16 1.40 -14.43 10.40
C LYS A 16 1.17 -13.05 9.81
N ILE A 17 1.82 -12.07 10.39
CA ILE A 17 1.72 -10.68 9.95
C ILE A 17 3.06 -10.26 9.33
N TYR A 18 3.00 -9.74 8.11
CA TYR A 18 4.11 -9.11 7.43
C TYR A 18 3.89 -7.59 7.44
N ASP A 19 4.79 -6.87 8.10
CA ASP A 19 4.84 -5.41 7.97
C ASP A 19 5.55 -5.08 6.65
N ILE A 20 4.78 -4.56 5.71
CA ILE A 20 5.27 -4.21 4.38
C ILE A 20 5.42 -2.70 4.21
N SER A 21 5.54 -1.95 5.32
CA SER A 21 5.73 -0.51 5.31
C SER A 21 7.20 -0.14 5.45
N ARG A 22 7.61 0.90 4.76
CA ARG A 22 8.90 1.57 5.00
C ARG A 22 8.75 2.61 6.11
N ASP A 23 9.77 2.74 6.96
CA ASP A 23 9.82 3.82 7.96
C ASP A 23 9.81 5.17 7.24
N LEU A 24 8.80 5.98 7.52
CA LEU A 24 8.55 7.26 6.87
C LEU A 24 9.76 8.20 6.92
N LEU A 25 10.48 8.24 8.06
CA LEU A 25 11.62 9.13 8.25
C LEU A 25 12.93 8.60 7.62
N LYS A 26 12.95 7.33 7.20
CA LYS A 26 14.13 6.67 6.60
C LYS A 26 13.95 6.36 5.12
N ALA A 27 12.72 6.39 4.64
CA ALA A 27 12.44 6.20 3.22
C ALA A 27 13.08 7.33 2.41
N LEU A 28 13.66 6.97 1.28
CA LEU A 28 14.17 7.96 0.33
C LEU A 28 12.99 8.78 -0.22
N PRO A 29 13.05 10.12 -0.17
CA PRO A 29 12.03 10.95 -0.79
C PRO A 29 12.04 10.75 -2.30
N TYR A 30 10.91 11.02 -2.96
CA TYR A 30 10.87 11.08 -4.41
C TYR A 30 11.80 12.22 -4.90
N PRO A 31 12.48 12.05 -6.06
CA PRO A 31 13.36 13.07 -6.59
C PRO A 31 12.65 14.43 -6.76
N GLY A 32 13.12 15.44 -6.02
CA GLY A 32 12.54 16.79 -5.98
C GLY A 32 11.68 17.07 -4.76
N ASP A 33 11.28 16.07 -4.00
CA ASP A 33 10.51 16.24 -2.77
C ASP A 33 11.41 16.51 -1.55
N GLU A 34 10.88 17.29 -0.61
CA GLU A 34 11.53 17.48 0.68
C GLU A 34 11.39 16.22 1.55
N PRO A 35 12.46 15.81 2.26
CA PRO A 35 12.39 14.68 3.16
C PRO A 35 11.47 14.96 4.35
N PRO A 36 10.76 13.95 4.87
CA PRO A 36 9.95 14.07 6.08
C PRO A 36 10.77 14.52 7.28
N ARG A 37 10.17 15.35 8.13
CA ARG A 37 10.83 15.90 9.32
C ARG A 37 10.00 15.65 10.57
N LEU A 38 10.62 15.08 11.59
CA LEU A 38 10.05 14.96 12.93
C LEU A 38 10.73 15.95 13.86
N ARG A 39 9.97 16.93 14.33
CA ARG A 39 10.48 17.95 15.27
C ARG A 39 9.82 17.78 16.63
N ALA A 40 10.64 17.62 17.67
CA ALA A 40 10.14 17.65 19.03
C ALA A 40 9.67 19.07 19.40
N VAL A 41 8.46 19.16 19.96
CA VAL A 41 7.83 20.38 20.47
C VAL A 41 8.05 20.46 21.97
N HIS A 42 7.75 19.37 22.71
CA HIS A 42 8.01 19.20 24.13
C HIS A 42 8.82 17.93 24.37
N LYS A 43 9.71 17.96 25.37
CA LYS A 43 10.53 16.81 25.76
C LYS A 43 10.57 16.66 27.26
N MET A 44 10.20 15.51 27.79
CA MET A 44 10.30 15.19 29.21
C MET A 44 11.74 15.34 29.73
N LYS A 45 12.74 14.99 28.89
CA LYS A 45 14.16 15.15 29.24
C LYS A 45 14.59 16.61 29.43
N ASP A 46 13.82 17.56 28.91
CA ASP A 46 14.07 18.99 29.02
C ASP A 46 13.18 19.64 30.13
N GLY A 47 12.52 18.79 30.98
CA GLY A 47 11.69 19.22 32.13
C GLY A 47 10.20 19.36 31.82
N GLU A 48 9.77 19.05 30.60
CA GLU A 48 8.35 19.09 30.24
C GLU A 48 7.58 17.89 30.81
N SER A 49 6.24 18.02 30.98
CA SER A 49 5.40 16.99 31.55
C SER A 49 5.15 15.80 30.59
N TYR A 50 5.37 15.97 29.29
CA TYR A 50 5.14 14.97 28.25
C TYR A 50 6.04 15.22 27.03
N ASN A 51 6.12 14.21 26.13
CA ASN A 51 6.76 14.36 24.84
C ASN A 51 5.70 14.70 23.80
N LEU A 52 5.94 15.72 22.98
CA LEU A 52 5.13 16.10 21.83
C LEU A 52 6.03 16.32 20.63
N SER A 53 5.64 15.74 19.48
CA SER A 53 6.34 15.94 18.22
C SER A 53 5.39 16.44 17.15
N ARG A 54 5.92 17.20 16.21
CA ARG A 54 5.25 17.60 14.97
C ARG A 54 5.91 16.85 13.81
N LEU A 55 5.09 16.23 12.96
CA LEU A 55 5.48 15.62 11.70
C LEU A 55 5.16 16.59 10.57
N GLU A 56 6.14 16.82 9.70
CA GLU A 56 6.01 17.53 8.44
C GLU A 56 6.46 16.59 7.32
N THR A 57 5.59 16.36 6.34
CA THR A 57 5.83 15.35 5.31
C THR A 57 5.00 15.64 4.06
N SER A 58 5.49 15.23 2.89
CA SER A 58 4.70 15.06 1.68
C SER A 58 3.68 13.93 1.87
N MET A 59 2.56 13.96 1.15
CA MET A 59 1.57 12.87 1.16
C MET A 59 2.12 11.59 0.52
N HIS A 60 3.17 11.70 -0.30
CA HIS A 60 3.80 10.62 -1.05
C HIS A 60 5.12 10.13 -0.43
N ALA A 61 5.37 10.47 0.84
CA ALA A 61 6.56 10.02 1.54
C ALA A 61 6.38 8.62 2.17
N GLY A 62 7.42 7.79 2.08
CA GLY A 62 7.39 6.41 2.61
C GLY A 62 6.34 5.55 1.93
N THR A 63 5.80 4.56 2.64
CA THR A 63 4.68 3.76 2.12
C THR A 63 3.39 4.58 2.19
N HIS A 64 2.76 4.79 1.04
CA HIS A 64 1.61 5.67 0.89
C HIS A 64 0.63 5.15 -0.17
N VAL A 65 -0.55 5.74 -0.19
CA VAL A 65 -1.59 5.50 -1.18
C VAL A 65 -1.87 6.78 -1.95
N ASP A 66 -1.99 6.66 -3.29
CA ASP A 66 -2.47 7.73 -4.16
C ASP A 66 -3.97 7.61 -4.38
N ALA A 67 -4.64 8.75 -4.31
CA ALA A 67 -6.04 8.92 -4.67
C ALA A 67 -6.18 9.49 -6.09
N PRO A 68 -7.35 9.36 -6.73
CA PRO A 68 -7.60 9.96 -8.05
C PRO A 68 -7.22 11.44 -8.16
N LEU A 69 -7.38 12.22 -7.10
CA LEU A 69 -7.03 13.64 -7.09
C LEU A 69 -5.55 13.92 -7.41
N HIS A 70 -4.65 12.93 -7.24
CA HIS A 70 -3.23 13.10 -7.54
C HIS A 70 -2.96 13.45 -9.00
N PHE A 71 -3.63 12.78 -9.93
CA PHE A 71 -3.43 13.01 -11.38
C PHE A 71 -4.71 13.41 -12.12
N ILE A 72 -5.87 13.40 -11.46
CA ILE A 72 -7.17 13.73 -12.04
C ILE A 72 -7.72 14.99 -11.34
N ALA A 73 -7.78 16.13 -12.03
CA ALA A 73 -8.10 17.45 -11.45
C ALA A 73 -9.40 17.50 -10.61
N ASN A 74 -10.41 16.71 -10.97
CA ASN A 74 -11.68 16.58 -10.23
C ASN A 74 -11.83 15.17 -9.64
N GLY A 75 -10.72 14.47 -9.40
CA GLY A 75 -10.69 13.16 -8.79
C GLY A 75 -11.13 13.19 -7.32
N LYS A 76 -11.48 12.01 -6.80
CA LYS A 76 -11.75 11.87 -5.36
C LYS A 76 -10.47 12.09 -4.57
N ASP A 77 -10.57 12.81 -3.46
CA ASP A 77 -9.51 12.90 -2.45
C ASP A 77 -9.38 11.58 -1.66
N ILE A 78 -8.28 11.44 -0.93
CA ILE A 78 -8.00 10.20 -0.18
C ILE A 78 -9.05 9.93 0.91
N ALA A 79 -9.62 10.96 1.54
CA ALA A 79 -10.62 10.81 2.59
C ALA A 79 -11.97 10.30 2.07
N SER A 80 -12.26 10.51 0.78
CA SER A 80 -13.52 10.13 0.10
C SER A 80 -13.44 8.74 -0.55
N MET A 81 -12.27 8.10 -0.57
CA MET A 81 -12.13 6.77 -1.14
C MET A 81 -12.74 5.70 -0.22
N PRO A 82 -13.44 4.69 -0.79
CA PRO A 82 -13.98 3.59 0.01
C PRO A 82 -12.88 2.77 0.69
N LEU A 83 -13.04 2.44 1.96
CA LEU A 83 -12.10 1.60 2.70
C LEU A 83 -11.94 0.19 2.09
N THR A 84 -12.93 -0.27 1.34
CA THR A 84 -12.88 -1.52 0.56
C THR A 84 -11.79 -1.54 -0.51
N HIS A 85 -11.17 -0.40 -0.86
CA HIS A 85 -9.98 -0.38 -1.71
C HIS A 85 -8.75 -0.86 -0.94
N PHE A 86 -8.65 -0.56 0.34
CA PHE A 86 -7.44 -0.69 1.14
C PHE A 86 -7.41 -1.92 2.07
N VAL A 87 -8.54 -2.59 2.25
CA VAL A 87 -8.66 -3.74 3.15
C VAL A 87 -9.36 -4.90 2.45
N GLY A 88 -8.77 -6.09 2.54
CA GLY A 88 -9.34 -7.36 2.05
C GLY A 88 -8.38 -8.18 1.18
N ASP A 89 -8.94 -9.13 0.44
CA ASP A 89 -8.19 -10.12 -0.34
C ASP A 89 -7.16 -9.48 -1.25
N CYS A 90 -5.95 -10.01 -1.20
CA CYS A 90 -4.78 -9.52 -1.90
C CYS A 90 -3.94 -10.68 -2.44
N VAL A 91 -3.26 -10.45 -3.55
CA VAL A 91 -2.23 -11.35 -4.06
C VAL A 91 -0.91 -10.60 -4.19
N VAL A 92 0.19 -11.25 -3.77
CA VAL A 92 1.56 -10.79 -3.99
C VAL A 92 2.15 -11.59 -5.16
N LEU A 93 2.73 -10.90 -6.11
CA LEU A 93 3.35 -11.46 -7.31
C LEU A 93 4.76 -10.92 -7.49
N THR A 94 5.76 -11.80 -7.51
CA THR A 94 7.09 -11.45 -8.00
C THR A 94 7.06 -11.31 -9.51
N VAL A 95 7.49 -10.15 -10.02
CA VAL A 95 7.40 -9.78 -11.43
C VAL A 95 8.78 -9.61 -12.07
N PRO A 96 8.97 -10.05 -13.33
CA PRO A 96 10.21 -9.87 -14.06
C PRO A 96 10.42 -8.40 -14.45
N LYS A 97 11.66 -8.06 -14.82
CA LYS A 97 12.01 -6.74 -15.38
C LYS A 97 11.64 -6.65 -16.86
N THR A 98 10.36 -6.81 -17.16
CA THR A 98 9.81 -6.75 -18.53
C THR A 98 8.46 -6.05 -18.49
N PRO A 99 7.93 -5.59 -19.64
CA PRO A 99 6.54 -5.14 -19.69
C PRO A 99 5.58 -6.24 -19.26
N LEU A 100 4.62 -5.88 -18.43
CA LEU A 100 3.55 -6.73 -17.93
C LEU A 100 2.29 -6.39 -18.72
N ASP A 101 1.90 -7.25 -19.63
CA ASP A 101 0.70 -7.10 -20.45
C ASP A 101 -0.51 -7.85 -19.86
N ALA A 102 -1.65 -7.78 -20.53
CA ALA A 102 -2.84 -8.51 -20.13
C ALA A 102 -2.60 -10.03 -20.06
N MET A 103 -1.83 -10.58 -21.00
CA MET A 103 -1.54 -12.03 -21.05
C MET A 103 -0.70 -12.49 -19.85
N TYR A 104 0.14 -11.62 -19.33
CA TYR A 104 0.90 -11.90 -18.11
C TYR A 104 -0.06 -12.18 -16.94
N PHE A 105 -1.05 -11.31 -16.74
CA PHE A 105 -2.00 -11.41 -15.61
C PHE A 105 -3.05 -12.52 -15.82
N MET A 106 -3.47 -12.82 -17.04
CA MET A 106 -4.39 -13.93 -17.34
C MET A 106 -3.89 -15.29 -16.84
N LYS A 107 -2.58 -15.45 -16.70
CA LYS A 107 -1.92 -16.70 -16.26
C LYS A 107 -1.55 -16.67 -14.78
N ARG A 108 -1.99 -15.70 -14.00
CA ARG A 108 -1.63 -15.50 -12.60
C ARG A 108 -2.86 -15.53 -11.69
N PRO A 109 -2.71 -15.85 -10.41
CA PRO A 109 -3.78 -15.68 -9.44
C PRO A 109 -4.26 -14.23 -9.43
N PHE A 110 -5.57 -14.04 -9.33
CA PHE A 110 -6.21 -12.75 -9.23
C PHE A 110 -6.81 -12.53 -7.84
N ALA A 111 -6.71 -11.32 -7.33
CA ALA A 111 -7.46 -10.78 -6.21
C ALA A 111 -7.78 -9.30 -6.51
N PRO A 112 -8.80 -8.70 -5.87
CA PRO A 112 -9.12 -7.28 -6.06
C PRO A 112 -7.97 -6.32 -5.75
N ARG A 113 -6.97 -6.78 -4.98
CA ARG A 113 -5.73 -6.04 -4.68
C ARG A 113 -4.54 -6.88 -5.11
N ILE A 114 -3.62 -6.24 -5.82
CA ILE A 114 -2.44 -6.92 -6.37
C ILE A 114 -1.20 -6.13 -5.97
N LEU A 115 -0.24 -6.79 -5.33
CA LEU A 115 1.06 -6.19 -5.00
C LEU A 115 2.15 -6.80 -5.86
N LEU A 116 2.90 -5.94 -6.53
CA LEU A 116 3.96 -6.31 -7.46
C LEU A 116 5.32 -6.14 -6.79
N HIS A 117 6.07 -7.22 -6.68
CA HIS A 117 7.44 -7.24 -6.18
C HIS A 117 8.43 -7.41 -7.33
N GLY A 118 9.13 -6.37 -7.71
CA GLY A 118 10.12 -6.39 -8.80
C GLY A 118 10.09 -5.13 -9.65
N GLU A 119 10.66 -5.24 -10.85
CA GLU A 119 10.91 -4.11 -11.75
C GLU A 119 9.98 -4.10 -12.99
N GLY A 120 8.92 -4.93 -12.97
CA GLY A 120 7.95 -5.00 -14.06
C GLY A 120 7.24 -3.67 -14.28
N GLN A 121 6.90 -3.39 -15.54
CA GLN A 121 6.21 -2.18 -15.96
C GLN A 121 4.82 -2.54 -16.49
N LEU A 122 3.78 -1.90 -15.96
CA LEU A 122 2.40 -2.10 -16.42
C LEU A 122 2.21 -1.49 -17.80
N THR A 123 1.66 -2.27 -18.72
CA THR A 123 1.20 -1.74 -20.00
C THR A 123 -0.27 -1.30 -19.89
N GLU A 124 -0.73 -0.48 -20.84
CA GLU A 124 -2.12 -0.08 -20.93
C GLU A 124 -3.07 -1.30 -21.03
N SER A 125 -2.67 -2.33 -21.78
CA SER A 125 -3.46 -3.58 -21.89
C SER A 125 -3.60 -4.31 -20.57
N ALA A 126 -2.55 -4.30 -19.70
CA ALA A 126 -2.63 -4.85 -18.36
C ALA A 126 -3.59 -4.06 -17.47
N ILE A 127 -3.49 -2.74 -17.50
CA ILE A 127 -4.34 -1.85 -16.68
C ILE A 127 -5.82 -2.06 -17.05
N GLY A 128 -6.15 -2.05 -18.34
CA GLY A 128 -7.51 -2.30 -18.83
C GLY A 128 -8.02 -3.69 -18.44
N TYR A 129 -7.18 -4.72 -18.57
CA TYR A 129 -7.53 -6.08 -18.15
C TYR A 129 -7.82 -6.16 -16.65
N LEU A 130 -6.92 -5.63 -15.81
CA LEU A 130 -7.07 -5.66 -14.36
C LEU A 130 -8.32 -4.91 -13.88
N TYR A 131 -8.58 -3.74 -14.45
CA TYR A 131 -9.81 -3.01 -14.17
C TYR A 131 -11.06 -3.84 -14.50
N ASN A 132 -11.11 -4.46 -15.67
CA ASN A 132 -12.24 -5.30 -16.10
C ASN A 132 -12.41 -6.56 -15.22
N GLN A 133 -11.35 -7.03 -14.56
CA GLN A 133 -11.44 -8.12 -13.58
C GLN A 133 -11.89 -7.65 -12.19
N GLY A 134 -12.05 -6.33 -11.96
CA GLY A 134 -12.45 -5.78 -10.67
C GLY A 134 -11.28 -5.47 -9.74
N CYS A 135 -10.10 -5.20 -10.29
CA CYS A 135 -8.98 -4.68 -9.49
C CYS A 135 -9.34 -3.29 -8.94
N VAL A 136 -9.17 -3.10 -7.64
CA VAL A 136 -9.46 -1.84 -6.95
C VAL A 136 -8.19 -1.18 -6.38
N LEU A 137 -7.10 -1.95 -6.25
CA LEU A 137 -5.81 -1.45 -5.79
C LEU A 137 -4.68 -2.24 -6.45
N ILE A 138 -3.66 -1.51 -6.90
CA ILE A 138 -2.39 -2.09 -7.29
C ILE A 138 -1.26 -1.47 -6.48
N GLY A 139 -0.34 -2.30 -5.98
CA GLY A 139 0.80 -1.83 -5.20
C GLY A 139 2.14 -2.25 -5.79
N THR A 140 3.20 -1.53 -5.40
CA THR A 140 4.58 -1.77 -5.85
C THR A 140 5.61 -1.55 -4.76
N ASN A 141 6.72 -2.29 -4.83
CA ASN A 141 7.90 -2.03 -4.00
C ASN A 141 8.74 -0.85 -4.51
N LYS A 142 8.44 -0.30 -5.69
CA LYS A 142 9.12 0.87 -6.27
C LYS A 142 8.62 2.16 -5.62
N GLN A 143 9.36 3.26 -5.84
CA GLN A 143 8.93 4.60 -5.43
C GLN A 143 7.74 5.10 -6.25
N SER A 144 7.62 4.65 -7.51
CA SER A 144 6.47 4.90 -8.37
C SER A 144 6.08 3.64 -9.13
N ILE A 145 4.76 3.43 -9.33
CA ILE A 145 4.21 2.33 -10.11
C ILE A 145 4.61 2.44 -11.59
N GLY A 146 4.71 3.65 -12.10
CA GLY A 146 5.25 3.95 -13.43
C GLY A 146 6.76 3.96 -13.46
N SER A 147 7.35 3.95 -14.65
CA SER A 147 8.75 4.32 -14.86
C SER A 147 8.84 5.84 -15.08
N TYR A 148 10.04 6.40 -14.98
CA TYR A 148 10.25 7.84 -15.19
C TYR A 148 9.71 8.36 -16.54
N SER A 149 9.64 7.49 -17.57
CA SER A 149 9.16 7.86 -18.90
C SER A 149 7.65 7.73 -19.09
N ASP A 150 6.96 6.94 -18.26
CA ASP A 150 5.54 6.60 -18.42
C ASP A 150 4.71 6.84 -17.15
N GLU A 151 5.31 7.42 -16.13
CA GLU A 151 4.68 7.65 -14.82
C GLU A 151 3.32 8.31 -14.92
N LEU A 152 3.24 9.41 -15.67
CA LEU A 152 2.00 10.15 -15.88
C LEU A 152 0.91 9.27 -16.51
N SER A 153 1.23 8.56 -17.58
CA SER A 153 0.23 7.77 -18.32
C SER A 153 -0.29 6.59 -17.50
N VAL A 154 0.59 5.92 -16.74
CA VAL A 154 0.23 4.80 -15.86
C VAL A 154 -0.68 5.26 -14.72
N HIS A 155 -0.32 6.36 -14.04
CA HIS A 155 -1.16 6.91 -12.96
C HIS A 155 -2.51 7.41 -13.47
N VAL A 156 -2.52 8.18 -14.57
CA VAL A 156 -3.78 8.67 -15.17
C VAL A 156 -4.68 7.50 -15.54
N ALA A 157 -4.14 6.42 -16.10
CA ALA A 157 -4.94 5.25 -16.46
C ALA A 157 -5.50 4.54 -15.21
N LEU A 158 -4.66 4.22 -14.21
CA LEU A 158 -5.09 3.53 -12.99
C LEU A 158 -6.10 4.36 -12.19
N LEU A 159 -5.74 5.58 -11.86
CA LEU A 159 -6.55 6.48 -11.03
C LEU A 159 -7.80 6.95 -11.77
N GLY A 160 -7.76 7.08 -13.10
CA GLY A 160 -8.92 7.39 -13.94
C GLY A 160 -9.97 6.28 -13.93
N TYR A 161 -9.56 5.01 -13.80
CA TYR A 161 -10.45 3.88 -13.56
C TYR A 161 -10.87 3.74 -12.08
N GLY A 162 -10.37 4.58 -11.19
CA GLY A 162 -10.64 4.51 -9.75
C GLY A 162 -9.84 3.41 -9.03
N VAL A 163 -8.80 2.87 -9.66
CA VAL A 163 -7.86 1.92 -9.03
C VAL A 163 -6.87 2.71 -8.19
N ALA A 164 -6.84 2.45 -6.88
CA ALA A 164 -5.87 3.07 -5.97
C ALA A 164 -4.45 2.56 -6.25
N VAL A 165 -3.45 3.41 -6.04
CA VAL A 165 -2.04 3.04 -6.17
C VAL A 165 -1.40 3.04 -4.79
N LEU A 166 -0.66 1.96 -4.44
CA LEU A 166 0.03 1.79 -3.17
C LEU A 166 1.52 1.62 -3.42
N GLU A 167 2.34 2.57 -2.98
CA GLU A 167 3.74 2.68 -3.36
C GLU A 167 4.72 2.52 -2.19
N ASN A 168 5.99 2.33 -2.53
CA ASN A 168 7.08 2.19 -1.56
C ASN A 168 6.89 1.02 -0.57
N LEU A 169 6.40 -0.11 -1.06
CA LEU A 169 6.25 -1.31 -0.23
C LEU A 169 7.59 -2.00 0.06
N GLU A 170 7.68 -2.64 1.22
CA GLU A 170 8.80 -3.51 1.59
C GLU A 170 8.36 -4.97 1.45
N LEU A 171 8.61 -5.55 0.27
CA LEU A 171 8.14 -6.89 -0.08
C LEU A 171 9.25 -7.97 -0.10
N ARG A 172 10.51 -7.64 0.21
CA ARG A 172 11.65 -8.56 0.07
C ARG A 172 11.50 -9.92 0.77
N ASN A 173 10.78 -9.94 1.90
CA ASN A 173 10.61 -11.14 2.71
C ASN A 173 9.17 -11.67 2.66
N VAL A 174 8.38 -11.26 1.66
CA VAL A 174 7.01 -11.70 1.46
C VAL A 174 6.97 -12.69 0.30
N PRO A 175 6.63 -13.97 0.54
CA PRO A 175 6.44 -14.92 -0.55
C PRO A 175 5.30 -14.53 -1.48
N ASP A 176 5.35 -14.98 -2.73
CA ASP A 176 4.20 -14.94 -3.62
C ASP A 176 3.06 -15.75 -3.01
N GLY A 177 1.83 -15.20 -3.04
CA GLY A 177 0.69 -15.87 -2.43
C GLY A 177 -0.51 -15.00 -2.20
N ARG A 178 -1.52 -15.56 -1.53
CA ARG A 178 -2.73 -14.87 -1.13
C ARG A 178 -2.64 -14.41 0.32
N TYR A 179 -3.17 -13.23 0.57
CA TYR A 179 -3.12 -12.55 1.87
C TYR A 179 -4.39 -11.73 2.06
N THR A 180 -4.62 -11.30 3.30
CA THR A 180 -5.48 -10.15 3.57
C THR A 180 -4.61 -8.91 3.73
N LEU A 181 -4.82 -7.90 2.87
CA LEU A 181 -4.15 -6.60 2.96
C LEU A 181 -4.91 -5.68 3.92
N TYR A 182 -4.15 -4.94 4.74
CA TYR A 182 -4.61 -3.78 5.50
C TYR A 182 -3.66 -2.62 5.18
N ALA A 183 -4.13 -1.63 4.44
CA ALA A 183 -3.34 -0.48 4.00
C ALA A 183 -4.17 0.82 4.01
N ALA A 184 -5.07 0.97 4.98
CA ALA A 184 -5.90 2.16 5.09
C ALA A 184 -5.03 3.42 5.28
N PRO A 185 -5.11 4.43 4.39
CA PRO A 185 -4.35 5.67 4.50
C PRO A 185 -4.90 6.57 5.61
N LEU A 186 -4.13 7.55 6.01
CA LEU A 186 -4.63 8.62 6.88
C LEU A 186 -5.82 9.33 6.21
N LYS A 187 -6.86 9.61 6.99
CA LYS A 187 -8.05 10.30 6.50
C LYS A 187 -7.80 11.81 6.49
N ILE A 188 -7.37 12.34 5.36
CA ILE A 188 -7.04 13.75 5.17
C ILE A 188 -7.92 14.32 4.04
N SER A 189 -8.90 15.16 4.39
CA SER A 189 -9.80 15.77 3.41
C SER A 189 -9.03 16.73 2.50
N GLY A 190 -9.29 16.65 1.20
CA GLY A 190 -8.65 17.48 0.18
C GLY A 190 -7.23 17.03 -0.22
N ALA A 191 -6.70 15.97 0.39
CA ALA A 191 -5.38 15.45 0.01
C ALA A 191 -5.47 14.44 -1.13
N GLU A 192 -4.49 14.50 -2.02
CA GLU A 192 -4.34 13.67 -3.22
C GLU A 192 -3.77 12.28 -2.92
N GLY A 193 -3.29 12.05 -1.70
CA GLY A 193 -2.74 10.81 -1.21
C GLY A 193 -2.53 10.87 0.31
N ALA A 194 -2.06 9.80 0.91
CA ALA A 194 -1.63 9.82 2.31
C ALA A 194 -0.73 8.62 2.67
N PRO A 195 0.21 8.80 3.62
CA PRO A 195 0.95 7.70 4.20
C PRO A 195 0.02 6.68 4.87
N CYS A 196 0.43 5.42 4.85
CA CYS A 196 -0.26 4.33 5.52
C CYS A 196 0.70 3.36 6.20
N ARG A 197 0.19 2.58 7.18
CA ARG A 197 0.85 1.39 7.65
C ARG A 197 0.26 0.19 6.92
N ALA A 198 0.97 -0.30 5.90
CA ALA A 198 0.55 -1.46 5.12
C ALA A 198 1.04 -2.76 5.78
N ILE A 199 0.14 -3.70 6.00
CA ILE A 199 0.46 -5.04 6.50
C ILE A 199 -0.28 -6.09 5.67
N LEU A 200 0.34 -7.27 5.56
CA LEU A 200 -0.29 -8.46 5.03
C LEU A 200 -0.48 -9.47 6.15
N VAL A 201 -1.63 -10.11 6.14
CA VAL A 201 -1.98 -11.18 7.07
C VAL A 201 -2.19 -12.46 6.27
N SER A 202 -1.55 -13.55 6.69
CA SER A 202 -1.82 -14.90 6.18
C SER A 202 -2.28 -15.79 7.32
N ASP A 203 -3.26 -16.65 7.02
CA ASP A 203 -3.59 -17.78 7.88
C ASP A 203 -2.61 -18.90 7.54
N GLU A 204 -1.73 -19.27 8.47
CA GLU A 204 -0.92 -20.48 8.33
C GLU A 204 -1.81 -21.66 8.76
N GLU A 205 -2.19 -22.53 7.82
CA GLU A 205 -2.67 -23.86 8.17
C GLU A 205 -1.46 -24.65 8.70
N GLU A 206 -1.59 -25.24 9.90
CA GLU A 206 -0.61 -26.21 10.40
C GLU A 206 -0.54 -27.37 9.40
N SER A 207 0.61 -27.50 8.72
CA SER A 207 0.95 -28.64 7.85
C SER A 207 1.39 -29.84 8.66
#